data_e8a9dc39ed00baacf150203af2e73e72
#
_entry.id   e8a9dc39ed00baacf150203af2e73e72
#
_cell.length_a   1.000
_cell.length_b   1.000
_cell.length_c   1.000
_cell.angle_alpha   90.00
_cell.angle_beta   90.00
_cell.angle_gamma   90.00
#
_symmetry.space_group_name_H-M   'P 1'
#
loop_
_entity.id
_entity.type
_entity.pdbx_description
1 polymer ?
#
loop_
_entity_poly.entity_id
_entity_poly.type
_entity_poly.pdbx_seq_one_letter_code
_entity_poly.pdbx_strand_id
1 'polypeptide(L)'
;MRFALIGCGRIAQRHAEHIARNGQLIAVCDIVKEKADVLALAYKAAAYYDIDELLQKEKDLDVAAICTPNGLHAVHSIKTLQAGIHVLCEKPMAITVTDCRNMIRASENAGKSLFVVKQNRFNPPVQAVKRLLDEGRLGQVYSLQLNCFWNRDPAYYQNSWKGSMALDGGTLFTQFSHFIDLLFWMLGDVKNVQALLANYGHKGMIEFEDTGIAMLEFENGVIGALNYTVNSHRKNMEGSLTLFGEKGTVKIGGEYLNRIDYQDIEDYTIQNLPAGNGSNQYGTYQGSMSNHDKVYENLVKYLRYGEPIYMSAMEGLKTVEIIERIYASASRV
;
A
#
# COMPACT_ATOMS: atom_id res chain seq x y z
N MET A 1 -12.26 -19.67 7.36
CA MET A 1 -10.94 -19.69 6.68
C MET A 1 -9.86 -19.75 7.75
N ARG A 2 -8.77 -20.44 7.47
CA ARG A 2 -7.63 -20.68 8.36
C ARG A 2 -6.46 -19.81 7.89
N PHE A 3 -6.00 -18.91 8.74
CA PHE A 3 -4.98 -17.91 8.38
C PHE A 3 -3.68 -18.14 9.13
N ALA A 4 -2.57 -17.80 8.47
CA ALA A 4 -1.30 -17.52 9.12
C ALA A 4 -0.94 -16.02 8.98
N LEU A 5 -0.07 -15.52 9.86
CA LEU A 5 0.47 -14.16 9.78
C LEU A 5 1.99 -14.22 9.91
N ILE A 6 2.70 -13.70 8.91
CA ILE A 6 4.15 -13.73 8.81
C ILE A 6 4.69 -12.30 8.92
N GLY A 7 5.41 -12.02 10.01
CA GLY A 7 5.83 -10.69 10.44
C GLY A 7 4.90 -10.11 11.49
N CYS A 8 5.29 -10.16 12.78
CA CYS A 8 4.52 -9.68 13.92
C CYS A 8 4.89 -8.23 14.30
N GLY A 9 5.10 -7.38 13.28
CA GLY A 9 5.39 -5.96 13.44
C GLY A 9 4.15 -5.12 13.77
N ARG A 10 4.27 -3.79 13.64
CA ARG A 10 3.19 -2.83 14.01
C ARG A 10 1.87 -3.07 13.29
N ILE A 11 1.90 -3.42 12.00
CA ILE A 11 0.68 -3.66 11.21
C ILE A 11 0.03 -5.01 11.53
N ALA A 12 0.78 -5.95 12.07
CA ALA A 12 0.32 -7.32 12.36
C ALA A 12 -0.91 -7.36 13.26
N GLN A 13 -0.98 -6.49 14.28
CA GLN A 13 -2.14 -6.39 15.16
C GLN A 13 -3.42 -6.09 14.37
N ARG A 14 -3.33 -5.17 13.39
CA ARG A 14 -4.48 -4.82 12.54
C ARG A 14 -4.92 -6.01 11.68
N HIS A 15 -3.97 -6.73 11.09
CA HIS A 15 -4.27 -7.96 10.36
C HIS A 15 -4.92 -9.02 11.25
N ALA A 16 -4.36 -9.27 12.43
CA ALA A 16 -4.89 -10.26 13.36
C ALA A 16 -6.33 -9.96 13.80
N GLU A 17 -6.67 -8.67 14.06
CA GLU A 17 -8.04 -8.23 14.36
C GLU A 17 -9.03 -8.57 13.24
N HIS A 18 -8.64 -8.32 11.98
CA HIS A 18 -9.51 -8.61 10.83
C HIS A 18 -9.55 -10.09 10.47
N ILE A 19 -8.45 -10.81 10.64
CA ILE A 19 -8.43 -12.27 10.52
C ILE A 19 -9.42 -12.91 11.52
N ALA A 20 -9.40 -12.48 12.79
CA ALA A 20 -10.30 -13.02 13.81
C ALA A 20 -11.79 -12.77 13.53
N ARG A 21 -12.13 -11.72 12.77
CA ARG A 21 -13.51 -11.43 12.32
C ARG A 21 -13.93 -12.25 11.10
N ASN A 22 -12.99 -12.72 10.29
CA ASN A 22 -13.25 -13.37 9.00
C ASN A 22 -12.90 -14.87 8.99
N GLY A 23 -12.26 -15.35 10.06
CA GLY A 23 -11.81 -16.74 10.16
C GLY A 23 -11.05 -16.97 11.46
N GLN A 24 -10.07 -17.85 11.42
CA GLN A 24 -9.24 -18.21 12.56
C GLN A 24 -7.77 -17.95 12.25
N LEU A 25 -7.06 -17.26 13.13
CA LEU A 25 -5.60 -17.15 13.10
C LEU A 25 -5.02 -18.43 13.70
N ILE A 26 -4.41 -19.28 12.88
CA ILE A 26 -3.86 -20.57 13.27
C ILE A 26 -2.42 -20.43 13.75
N ALA A 27 -1.62 -19.63 13.02
CA ALA A 27 -0.20 -19.50 13.28
C ALA A 27 0.28 -18.09 13.04
N VAL A 28 1.30 -17.69 13.79
CA VAL A 28 2.05 -16.45 13.58
C VAL A 28 3.54 -16.76 13.52
N CYS A 29 4.30 -15.97 12.74
CA CYS A 29 5.73 -16.14 12.60
C CYS A 29 6.47 -14.80 12.67
N ASP A 30 7.49 -14.71 13.49
CA ASP A 30 8.45 -13.59 13.52
C ASP A 30 9.81 -14.09 14.01
N ILE A 31 10.89 -13.59 13.44
CA ILE A 31 12.26 -13.90 13.91
C ILE A 31 12.53 -13.38 15.32
N VAL A 32 11.77 -12.36 15.76
CA VAL A 32 11.79 -11.85 17.13
C VAL A 32 10.73 -12.62 17.93
N LYS A 33 11.18 -13.58 18.73
CA LYS A 33 10.35 -14.53 19.48
C LYS A 33 9.26 -13.84 20.29
N GLU A 34 9.62 -12.81 21.03
CA GLU A 34 8.72 -12.06 21.91
C GLU A 34 7.53 -11.47 21.14
N LYS A 35 7.75 -11.04 19.90
CA LYS A 35 6.64 -10.50 19.06
C LYS A 35 5.69 -11.60 18.61
N ALA A 36 6.24 -12.74 18.20
CA ALA A 36 5.42 -13.89 17.81
C ALA A 36 4.63 -14.41 19.02
N ASP A 37 5.25 -14.58 20.18
CA ASP A 37 4.63 -15.11 21.40
C ASP A 37 3.50 -14.23 21.92
N VAL A 38 3.69 -12.90 21.93
CA VAL A 38 2.67 -11.93 22.35
C VAL A 38 1.43 -12.03 21.44
N LEU A 39 1.63 -12.08 20.15
CA LEU A 39 0.53 -12.14 19.19
C LEU A 39 -0.17 -13.52 19.22
N ALA A 40 0.61 -14.59 19.31
CA ALA A 40 0.12 -15.96 19.45
C ALA A 40 -0.78 -16.13 20.69
N LEU A 41 -0.32 -15.63 21.83
CA LEU A 41 -1.08 -15.67 23.08
C LEU A 41 -2.41 -14.91 22.95
N ALA A 42 -2.37 -13.70 22.37
CA ALA A 42 -3.56 -12.86 22.25
C ALA A 42 -4.67 -13.50 21.38
N TYR A 43 -4.30 -14.27 20.36
CA TYR A 43 -5.24 -14.88 19.41
C TYR A 43 -5.34 -16.41 19.53
N LYS A 44 -4.70 -17.04 20.51
CA LYS A 44 -4.64 -18.49 20.72
C LYS A 44 -4.12 -19.23 19.47
N ALA A 45 -3.11 -18.65 18.83
CA ALA A 45 -2.44 -19.19 17.65
C ALA A 45 -1.13 -19.91 18.04
N ALA A 46 -0.57 -20.72 17.14
CA ALA A 46 0.77 -21.27 17.30
C ALA A 46 1.83 -20.21 16.96
N ALA A 47 2.89 -20.14 17.78
CA ALA A 47 4.02 -19.25 17.52
C ALA A 47 5.15 -20.01 16.80
N TYR A 48 5.68 -19.40 15.73
CA TYR A 48 6.83 -19.87 14.96
C TYR A 48 7.86 -18.76 14.85
N TYR A 49 9.14 -19.15 14.72
CA TYR A 49 10.25 -18.21 14.63
C TYR A 49 11.02 -18.33 13.31
N ASP A 50 10.61 -19.30 12.50
CA ASP A 50 11.09 -19.55 11.15
C ASP A 50 9.91 -19.87 10.23
N ILE A 51 9.90 -19.25 9.04
CA ILE A 51 8.79 -19.41 8.08
C ILE A 51 8.74 -20.83 7.49
N ASP A 52 9.90 -21.45 7.27
CA ASP A 52 9.98 -22.79 6.67
C ASP A 52 9.42 -23.83 7.65
N GLU A 53 9.68 -23.65 8.96
CA GLU A 53 9.09 -24.46 10.02
C GLU A 53 7.56 -24.30 10.06
N LEU A 54 7.04 -23.05 9.98
CA LEU A 54 5.59 -22.80 9.94
C LEU A 54 4.97 -23.52 8.74
N LEU A 55 5.50 -23.32 7.54
CA LEU A 55 4.97 -23.90 6.30
C LEU A 55 5.10 -25.43 6.26
N GLN A 56 6.07 -26.01 6.97
CA GLN A 56 6.21 -27.44 7.10
C GLN A 56 5.19 -28.05 8.06
N LYS A 57 4.87 -27.38 9.15
CA LYS A 57 3.99 -27.91 10.21
C LYS A 57 2.51 -27.63 9.98
N GLU A 58 2.17 -26.45 9.48
CA GLU A 58 0.78 -26.01 9.28
C GLU A 58 0.31 -26.28 7.83
N LYS A 59 -0.28 -27.47 7.61
CA LYS A 59 -0.66 -27.92 6.25
C LYS A 59 -2.06 -27.47 5.80
N ASP A 60 -2.92 -27.07 6.72
CA ASP A 60 -4.33 -26.76 6.45
C ASP A 60 -4.61 -25.25 6.46
N LEU A 61 -3.65 -24.45 5.97
CA LEU A 61 -3.82 -23.01 5.86
C LEU A 61 -4.46 -22.62 4.53
N ASP A 62 -5.45 -21.75 4.58
CA ASP A 62 -6.07 -21.18 3.38
C ASP A 62 -5.26 -19.97 2.87
N VAL A 63 -4.91 -19.05 3.77
CA VAL A 63 -4.28 -17.76 3.45
C VAL A 63 -3.19 -17.41 4.44
N ALA A 64 -2.07 -16.89 3.96
CA ALA A 64 -1.09 -16.23 4.82
C ALA A 64 -1.00 -14.72 4.52
N ALA A 65 -1.06 -13.90 5.57
CA ALA A 65 -0.81 -12.47 5.51
C ALA A 65 0.70 -12.21 5.68
N ILE A 66 1.32 -11.58 4.68
CA ILE A 66 2.75 -11.23 4.71
C ILE A 66 2.89 -9.79 5.18
N CYS A 67 3.42 -9.60 6.38
CA CYS A 67 3.56 -8.33 7.09
C CYS A 67 5.01 -8.03 7.49
N THR A 68 5.97 -8.63 6.80
CA THR A 68 7.41 -8.48 7.00
C THR A 68 7.93 -7.15 6.43
N PRO A 69 9.20 -6.77 6.60
CA PRO A 69 9.79 -5.65 5.87
C PRO A 69 9.62 -5.76 4.35
N ASN A 70 9.49 -4.63 3.66
CA ASN A 70 9.17 -4.57 2.23
C ASN A 70 10.08 -5.44 1.35
N GLY A 71 11.40 -5.39 1.60
CA GLY A 71 12.39 -6.17 0.86
C GLY A 71 12.29 -7.69 1.05
N LEU A 72 11.50 -8.15 2.03
CA LEU A 72 11.27 -9.56 2.30
C LEU A 72 9.90 -10.05 1.80
N HIS A 73 9.04 -9.16 1.31
CA HIS A 73 7.71 -9.53 0.83
C HIS A 73 7.77 -10.61 -0.26
N ALA A 74 8.69 -10.45 -1.23
CA ALA A 74 8.79 -11.37 -2.34
C ALA A 74 9.19 -12.78 -1.90
N VAL A 75 10.27 -12.91 -1.14
CA VAL A 75 10.77 -14.24 -0.71
C VAL A 75 9.75 -14.96 0.15
N HIS A 76 9.09 -14.27 1.07
CA HIS A 76 8.09 -14.89 1.94
C HIS A 76 6.79 -15.24 1.20
N SER A 77 6.34 -14.37 0.29
CA SER A 77 5.18 -14.66 -0.56
C SER A 77 5.42 -15.86 -1.49
N ILE A 78 6.58 -15.93 -2.14
CA ILE A 78 6.94 -17.04 -3.04
C ILE A 78 6.98 -18.36 -2.28
N LYS A 79 7.65 -18.43 -1.12
CA LYS A 79 7.67 -19.63 -0.27
C LYS A 79 6.25 -20.08 0.12
N THR A 80 5.41 -19.14 0.51
CA THR A 80 4.03 -19.40 0.93
C THR A 80 3.18 -19.94 -0.24
N LEU A 81 3.27 -19.31 -1.41
CA LEU A 81 2.58 -19.77 -2.63
C LEU A 81 3.02 -21.17 -3.03
N GLN A 82 4.33 -21.44 -3.00
CA GLN A 82 4.89 -22.79 -3.29
C GLN A 82 4.43 -23.85 -2.30
N ALA A 83 4.11 -23.48 -1.06
CA ALA A 83 3.49 -24.36 -0.07
C ALA A 83 1.98 -24.60 -0.33
N GLY A 84 1.41 -24.03 -1.39
CA GLY A 84 0.00 -24.22 -1.78
C GLY A 84 -0.98 -23.35 -0.99
N ILE A 85 -0.54 -22.21 -0.45
CA ILE A 85 -1.32 -21.29 0.39
C ILE A 85 -1.52 -19.97 -0.36
N HIS A 86 -2.76 -19.40 -0.34
CA HIS A 86 -3.02 -18.07 -0.88
C HIS A 86 -2.28 -17.00 -0.06
N VAL A 87 -1.90 -15.90 -0.70
CA VAL A 87 -1.13 -14.82 -0.07
C VAL A 87 -1.89 -13.51 -0.10
N LEU A 88 -2.00 -12.86 1.06
CA LEU A 88 -2.30 -11.43 1.18
C LEU A 88 -1.01 -10.71 1.58
N CYS A 89 -0.39 -10.00 0.63
CA CYS A 89 0.86 -9.27 0.85
C CYS A 89 0.57 -7.83 1.24
N GLU A 90 1.23 -7.33 2.30
CA GLU A 90 1.25 -5.91 2.59
C GLU A 90 1.89 -5.10 1.45
N LYS A 91 1.58 -3.82 1.45
CA LYS A 91 2.16 -2.89 0.47
C LYS A 91 3.52 -2.34 0.96
N PRO A 92 4.41 -2.02 0.02
CA PRO A 92 4.36 -2.31 -1.42
C PRO A 92 4.45 -3.83 -1.68
N MET A 93 4.00 -4.27 -2.86
CA MET A 93 4.08 -5.70 -3.22
C MET A 93 5.49 -6.27 -3.08
N ALA A 94 6.48 -5.53 -3.57
CA ALA A 94 7.91 -5.74 -3.40
C ALA A 94 8.63 -4.40 -3.61
N ILE A 95 9.97 -4.40 -3.57
CA ILE A 95 10.79 -3.21 -3.85
C ILE A 95 11.43 -3.24 -5.24
N THR A 96 11.19 -4.28 -6.04
CA THR A 96 11.60 -4.37 -7.44
C THR A 96 10.50 -4.97 -8.32
N VAL A 97 10.44 -4.52 -9.58
CA VAL A 97 9.56 -5.09 -10.62
C VAL A 97 9.89 -6.55 -10.87
N THR A 98 11.17 -6.92 -10.83
CA THR A 98 11.62 -8.31 -11.00
C THR A 98 11.00 -9.21 -9.93
N ASP A 99 11.04 -8.80 -8.66
CA ASP A 99 10.43 -9.55 -7.56
C ASP A 99 8.91 -9.65 -7.71
N CYS A 100 8.24 -8.56 -8.09
CA CYS A 100 6.80 -8.61 -8.38
C CYS A 100 6.46 -9.65 -9.46
N ARG A 101 7.23 -9.69 -10.55
CA ARG A 101 7.04 -10.69 -11.61
C ARG A 101 7.28 -12.12 -11.12
N ASN A 102 8.30 -12.33 -10.28
CA ASN A 102 8.57 -13.63 -9.67
C ASN A 102 7.44 -14.07 -8.74
N MET A 103 6.87 -13.16 -7.95
CA MET A 103 5.70 -13.44 -7.09
C MET A 103 4.47 -13.83 -7.93
N ILE A 104 4.18 -13.10 -9.01
CA ILE A 104 3.05 -13.41 -9.91
C ILE A 104 3.24 -14.79 -10.53
N ARG A 105 4.44 -15.07 -11.07
CA ARG A 105 4.77 -16.39 -11.65
C ARG A 105 4.63 -17.52 -10.62
N ALA A 106 5.06 -17.31 -9.38
CA ALA A 106 4.89 -18.28 -8.30
C ALA A 106 3.41 -18.54 -7.99
N SER A 107 2.58 -17.49 -8.01
CA SER A 107 1.12 -17.57 -7.83
C SER A 107 0.47 -18.42 -8.95
N GLU A 108 0.82 -18.15 -10.20
CA GLU A 108 0.33 -18.89 -11.37
C GLU A 108 0.74 -20.37 -11.32
N ASN A 109 2.03 -20.66 -11.06
CA ASN A 109 2.56 -22.02 -10.98
C ASN A 109 1.92 -22.83 -9.83
N ALA A 110 1.61 -22.20 -8.72
CA ALA A 110 0.97 -22.85 -7.57
C ALA A 110 -0.56 -22.97 -7.70
N GLY A 111 -1.19 -22.30 -8.69
CA GLY A 111 -2.64 -22.19 -8.79
C GLY A 111 -3.27 -21.50 -7.56
N LYS A 112 -2.53 -20.58 -6.93
CA LYS A 112 -2.93 -19.84 -5.73
C LYS A 112 -2.97 -18.35 -5.98
N SER A 113 -3.89 -17.67 -5.34
CA SER A 113 -4.08 -16.23 -5.53
C SER A 113 -3.08 -15.42 -4.69
N LEU A 114 -2.56 -14.36 -5.30
CA LEU A 114 -1.73 -13.35 -4.66
C LEU A 114 -2.48 -12.01 -4.66
N PHE A 115 -2.77 -11.50 -3.48
CA PHE A 115 -3.43 -10.23 -3.24
C PHE A 115 -2.43 -9.23 -2.66
N VAL A 116 -2.60 -7.94 -3.00
CA VAL A 116 -1.78 -6.86 -2.43
C VAL A 116 -2.68 -5.86 -1.72
N VAL A 117 -2.36 -5.50 -0.49
CA VAL A 117 -3.17 -4.57 0.31
C VAL A 117 -3.28 -3.21 -0.37
N LYS A 118 -4.50 -2.73 -0.62
CA LYS A 118 -4.85 -1.48 -1.32
C LYS A 118 -5.91 -0.68 -0.54
N GLN A 119 -5.73 -0.54 0.78
CA GLN A 119 -6.76 0.00 1.66
C GLN A 119 -7.22 1.43 1.31
N ASN A 120 -6.36 2.29 0.72
CA ASN A 120 -6.74 3.66 0.34
C ASN A 120 -7.76 3.71 -0.80
N ARG A 121 -7.86 2.67 -1.62
CA ARG A 121 -8.92 2.56 -2.62
C ARG A 121 -10.33 2.52 -2.02
N PHE A 122 -10.45 2.16 -0.76
CA PHE A 122 -11.72 2.11 -0.03
C PHE A 122 -12.04 3.39 0.74
N ASN A 123 -11.25 4.44 0.63
CA ASN A 123 -11.62 5.76 1.16
C ASN A 123 -12.86 6.27 0.41
N PRO A 124 -13.93 6.69 1.10
CA PRO A 124 -15.16 7.12 0.43
C PRO A 124 -14.94 8.24 -0.60
N PRO A 125 -14.14 9.29 -0.35
CA PRO A 125 -13.86 10.31 -1.36
C PRO A 125 -13.11 9.75 -2.58
N VAL A 126 -12.16 8.82 -2.36
CA VAL A 126 -11.39 8.16 -3.43
C VAL A 126 -12.32 7.33 -4.33
N GLN A 127 -13.22 6.56 -3.73
CA GLN A 127 -14.22 5.79 -4.49
C GLN A 127 -15.19 6.69 -5.25
N ALA A 128 -15.61 7.81 -4.67
CA ALA A 128 -16.48 8.74 -5.34
C ALA A 128 -15.82 9.35 -6.59
N VAL A 129 -14.56 9.78 -6.47
CA VAL A 129 -13.82 10.35 -7.61
C VAL A 129 -13.51 9.29 -8.67
N LYS A 130 -13.21 8.04 -8.26
CA LYS A 130 -13.03 6.95 -9.22
C LYS A 130 -14.32 6.71 -10.05
N ARG A 131 -15.48 6.72 -9.40
CA ARG A 131 -16.76 6.60 -10.12
C ARG A 131 -16.98 7.76 -11.11
N LEU A 132 -16.65 9.01 -10.75
CA LEU A 132 -16.73 10.14 -11.69
C LEU A 132 -15.88 9.92 -12.93
N LEU A 133 -14.68 9.37 -12.75
CA LEU A 133 -13.80 9.03 -13.88
C LEU A 133 -14.39 7.91 -14.74
N ASP A 134 -14.87 6.84 -14.11
CA ASP A 134 -15.46 5.69 -14.81
C ASP A 134 -16.76 6.06 -15.57
N GLU A 135 -17.53 7.01 -15.04
CA GLU A 135 -18.75 7.55 -15.66
C GLU A 135 -18.45 8.66 -16.68
N GLY A 136 -17.17 9.06 -16.86
CA GLY A 136 -16.79 10.13 -17.78
C GLY A 136 -17.27 11.53 -17.39
N ARG A 137 -17.65 11.74 -16.12
CA ARG A 137 -18.24 13.02 -15.65
C ARG A 137 -17.25 14.18 -15.61
N LEU A 138 -15.94 13.89 -15.53
CA LEU A 138 -14.91 14.93 -15.62
C LEU A 138 -14.55 15.29 -17.07
N GLY A 139 -15.14 14.59 -18.07
CA GLY A 139 -14.70 14.70 -19.46
C GLY A 139 -13.26 14.21 -19.61
N GLN A 140 -12.53 14.78 -20.58
CA GLN A 140 -11.11 14.49 -20.71
C GLN A 140 -10.35 15.09 -19.51
N VAL A 141 -9.61 14.26 -18.79
CA VAL A 141 -8.70 14.75 -17.75
C VAL A 141 -7.46 15.32 -18.42
N TYR A 142 -7.09 16.53 -18.06
CA TYR A 142 -5.92 17.23 -18.63
C TYR A 142 -4.69 17.07 -17.77
N SER A 143 -4.86 17.30 -16.46
CA SER A 143 -3.73 17.26 -15.55
C SER A 143 -4.12 16.85 -14.12
N LEU A 144 -3.09 16.51 -13.34
CA LEU A 144 -3.23 16.19 -11.93
C LEU A 144 -2.15 16.84 -11.06
N GLN A 145 -2.46 16.95 -9.78
CA GLN A 145 -1.48 17.25 -8.73
C GLN A 145 -1.63 16.27 -7.58
N LEU A 146 -0.55 15.59 -7.21
CA LEU A 146 -0.50 14.68 -6.07
C LEU A 146 0.48 15.24 -5.04
N ASN A 147 0.00 15.53 -3.83
CA ASN A 147 0.82 16.04 -2.74
C ASN A 147 0.81 15.09 -1.55
N CYS A 148 1.99 14.78 -1.05
CA CYS A 148 2.22 13.84 0.05
C CYS A 148 3.20 14.48 1.06
N PHE A 149 2.69 15.25 2.00
CA PHE A 149 3.50 16.02 2.96
C PHE A 149 3.29 15.46 4.37
N TRP A 150 4.16 14.51 4.75
CA TRP A 150 4.10 13.83 6.02
C TRP A 150 5.32 14.16 6.89
N ASN A 151 5.24 13.83 8.15
CA ASN A 151 6.34 13.90 9.10
C ASN A 151 6.82 12.48 9.44
N ARG A 152 8.12 12.29 9.38
CA ARG A 152 8.80 11.14 10.00
C ARG A 152 10.00 11.69 10.75
N ASP A 153 9.92 11.65 12.07
CA ASP A 153 11.00 12.08 12.94
C ASP A 153 12.15 11.04 12.98
N PRO A 154 13.32 11.38 13.51
CA PRO A 154 14.41 10.44 13.68
C PRO A 154 14.03 9.16 14.42
N ALA A 155 13.15 9.23 15.41
CA ALA A 155 12.73 8.07 16.19
C ALA A 155 11.97 7.02 15.35
N TYR A 156 11.34 7.44 14.25
CA TYR A 156 10.69 6.54 13.31
C TYR A 156 11.64 5.54 12.67
N TYR A 157 12.89 5.95 12.40
CA TYR A 157 13.92 5.15 11.72
C TYR A 157 14.84 4.42 12.69
N GLN A 158 14.99 4.89 13.94
CA GLN A 158 15.89 4.30 14.92
C GLN A 158 15.49 2.87 15.30
N ASN A 159 16.50 1.99 15.43
CA ASN A 159 16.33 0.58 15.81
C ASN A 159 15.27 -0.17 14.97
N SER A 160 15.22 0.14 13.69
CA SER A 160 14.22 -0.38 12.76
C SER A 160 14.89 -0.80 11.44
N TRP A 161 14.19 -1.64 10.67
CA TRP A 161 14.56 -1.96 9.30
C TRP A 161 14.35 -0.79 8.33
N LYS A 162 13.58 0.23 8.78
CA LYS A 162 13.28 1.43 7.99
C LYS A 162 14.51 2.27 7.79
N GLY A 163 14.57 2.93 6.63
CA GLY A 163 15.73 3.73 6.23
C GLY A 163 16.80 2.94 5.48
N SER A 164 16.74 1.61 5.47
CA SER A 164 17.64 0.76 4.69
C SER A 164 17.10 0.56 3.26
N MET A 165 17.95 0.76 2.25
CA MET A 165 17.55 0.52 0.85
C MET A 165 17.12 -0.93 0.62
N ALA A 166 17.79 -1.89 1.25
CA ALA A 166 17.53 -3.31 1.07
C ALA A 166 16.17 -3.77 1.65
N LEU A 167 15.70 -3.16 2.74
CA LEU A 167 14.49 -3.60 3.43
C LEU A 167 13.32 -2.63 3.29
N ASP A 168 13.59 -1.33 3.18
CA ASP A 168 12.59 -0.27 3.02
C ASP A 168 12.32 0.05 1.53
N GLY A 169 13.40 0.17 0.74
CA GLY A 169 13.38 0.48 -0.69
C GLY A 169 13.35 1.97 -1.01
N GLY A 170 12.90 2.82 -0.08
CA GLY A 170 12.80 4.26 -0.27
C GLY A 170 11.49 4.86 0.22
N THR A 171 11.45 6.18 0.30
CA THR A 171 10.29 6.92 0.84
C THR A 171 9.01 6.63 0.05
N LEU A 172 9.07 6.56 -1.27
CA LEU A 172 7.90 6.25 -2.10
C LEU A 172 7.34 4.86 -1.83
N PHE A 173 8.19 3.85 -1.61
CA PHE A 173 7.75 2.49 -1.30
C PHE A 173 7.01 2.42 0.02
N THR A 174 7.62 2.88 1.11
CA THR A 174 7.05 2.70 2.45
C THR A 174 5.94 3.69 2.77
N GLN A 175 6.15 4.99 2.46
CA GLN A 175 5.21 6.03 2.88
C GLN A 175 4.11 6.27 1.84
N PHE A 176 4.46 6.33 0.55
CA PHE A 176 3.59 6.91 -0.46
C PHE A 176 3.14 5.94 -1.57
N SER A 177 3.48 4.65 -1.50
CA SER A 177 3.01 3.65 -2.48
C SER A 177 1.49 3.58 -2.62
N HIS A 178 0.73 3.87 -1.58
CA HIS A 178 -0.73 3.99 -1.65
C HIS A 178 -1.21 5.11 -2.58
N PHE A 179 -0.50 6.22 -2.61
CA PHE A 179 -0.83 7.36 -3.47
C PHE A 179 -0.46 7.06 -4.92
N ILE A 180 0.70 6.43 -5.13
CA ILE A 180 1.13 6.00 -6.47
C ILE A 180 0.17 4.95 -7.04
N ASP A 181 -0.32 4.03 -6.20
CA ASP A 181 -1.35 3.07 -6.59
C ASP A 181 -2.62 3.74 -7.14
N LEU A 182 -3.06 4.83 -6.50
CA LEU A 182 -4.24 5.56 -6.95
C LEU A 182 -4.03 6.24 -8.31
N LEU A 183 -2.80 6.69 -8.62
CA LEU A 183 -2.50 7.24 -9.93
C LEU A 183 -2.72 6.21 -11.04
N PHE A 184 -2.15 5.02 -10.88
CA PHE A 184 -2.36 3.92 -11.82
C PHE A 184 -3.84 3.52 -11.91
N TRP A 185 -4.50 3.33 -10.77
CA TRP A 185 -5.89 2.88 -10.69
C TRP A 185 -6.88 3.86 -11.33
N MET A 186 -6.60 5.16 -11.26
CA MET A 186 -7.47 6.21 -11.81
C MET A 186 -7.15 6.56 -13.26
N LEU A 187 -5.88 6.56 -13.65
CA LEU A 187 -5.42 7.16 -14.90
C LEU A 187 -4.65 6.19 -15.82
N GLY A 188 -4.33 4.99 -15.33
CA GLY A 188 -3.62 3.98 -16.12
C GLY A 188 -2.10 4.13 -16.10
N ASP A 189 -1.46 3.61 -17.14
CA ASP A 189 0.00 3.51 -17.24
C ASP A 189 0.69 4.88 -17.44
N VAL A 190 1.84 5.03 -16.79
CA VAL A 190 2.72 6.20 -16.96
C VAL A 190 3.64 5.97 -18.14
N LYS A 191 3.71 6.94 -19.06
CA LYS A 191 4.53 6.93 -20.28
C LYS A 191 5.92 7.48 -20.06
N ASN A 192 6.04 8.65 -19.41
CA ASN A 192 7.31 9.31 -19.12
C ASN A 192 7.37 9.83 -17.69
N VAL A 193 8.57 9.87 -17.13
CA VAL A 193 8.84 10.38 -15.78
C VAL A 193 10.12 11.18 -15.76
N GLN A 194 10.14 12.29 -15.03
CA GLN A 194 11.35 13.04 -14.65
C GLN A 194 11.26 13.41 -13.18
N ALA A 195 12.33 13.24 -12.41
CA ALA A 195 12.30 13.49 -10.98
C ALA A 195 13.55 14.20 -10.44
N LEU A 196 13.36 14.93 -9.33
CA LEU A 196 14.41 15.50 -8.50
C LEU A 196 14.23 14.95 -7.08
N LEU A 197 15.29 14.37 -6.50
CA LEU A 197 15.28 13.77 -5.19
C LEU A 197 16.38 14.37 -4.32
N ALA A 198 16.07 14.57 -3.05
CA ALA A 198 17.01 15.08 -2.06
C ALA A 198 16.82 14.42 -0.69
N ASN A 199 17.89 14.41 0.11
CA ASN A 199 17.83 14.08 1.52
C ASN A 199 18.32 15.28 2.33
N TYR A 200 17.43 15.99 2.98
CA TYR A 200 17.73 17.20 3.76
C TYR A 200 17.76 16.95 5.26
N GLY A 201 16.70 16.32 5.80
CA GLY A 201 16.49 16.17 7.22
C GLY A 201 17.01 14.87 7.82
N HIS A 202 17.37 13.88 6.98
CA HIS A 202 17.71 12.52 7.42
C HIS A 202 19.08 12.05 6.93
N LYS A 203 19.99 12.97 6.63
CA LYS A 203 21.35 12.67 6.19
C LYS A 203 22.08 11.77 7.21
N GLY A 204 22.67 10.69 6.72
CA GLY A 204 23.38 9.72 7.57
C GLY A 204 22.46 8.80 8.41
N MET A 205 21.14 8.96 8.28
CA MET A 205 20.15 8.15 9.01
C MET A 205 19.42 7.18 8.08
N ILE A 206 19.10 7.62 6.85
CA ILE A 206 18.47 6.81 5.82
C ILE A 206 19.31 6.80 4.55
N GLU A 207 19.22 5.71 3.78
CA GLU A 207 20.03 5.48 2.57
C GLU A 207 19.41 6.08 1.30
N PHE A 208 18.28 6.77 1.41
CA PHE A 208 17.50 7.29 0.29
C PHE A 208 17.01 8.72 0.56
N GLU A 209 16.17 9.23 -0.30
CA GLU A 209 15.60 10.57 -0.23
C GLU A 209 14.55 10.71 0.88
N ASP A 210 14.37 11.92 1.38
CA ASP A 210 13.29 12.30 2.27
C ASP A 210 12.33 13.34 1.64
N THR A 211 12.69 13.83 0.45
CA THR A 211 11.97 14.85 -0.30
C THR A 211 12.13 14.59 -1.78
N GLY A 212 11.06 14.74 -2.56
CA GLY A 212 11.12 14.59 -4.01
C GLY A 212 9.98 15.26 -4.75
N ILE A 213 10.26 15.56 -6.02
CA ILE A 213 9.30 16.08 -7.00
C ILE A 213 9.44 15.23 -8.25
N ALA A 214 8.31 14.78 -8.81
CA ALA A 214 8.29 14.07 -10.09
C ALA A 214 7.25 14.68 -11.04
N MET A 215 7.61 14.81 -12.32
CA MET A 215 6.70 15.09 -13.41
C MET A 215 6.34 13.76 -14.08
N LEU A 216 5.07 13.58 -14.38
CA LEU A 216 4.49 12.35 -14.92
C LEU A 216 3.73 12.67 -16.22
N GLU A 217 3.92 11.87 -17.25
CA GLU A 217 3.08 11.83 -18.45
C GLU A 217 2.46 10.43 -18.53
N PHE A 218 1.14 10.35 -18.66
CA PHE A 218 0.39 9.09 -18.78
C PHE A 218 0.16 8.72 -20.24
N GLU A 219 -0.07 7.43 -20.51
CA GLU A 219 -0.34 6.93 -21.87
C GLU A 219 -1.61 7.57 -22.49
N ASN A 220 -2.57 7.98 -21.69
CA ASN A 220 -3.79 8.67 -22.12
C ASN A 220 -3.62 10.19 -22.33
N GLY A 221 -2.39 10.71 -22.24
CA GLY A 221 -2.06 12.11 -22.45
C GLY A 221 -2.20 13.02 -21.22
N VAL A 222 -2.67 12.52 -20.09
CA VAL A 222 -2.70 13.27 -18.83
C VAL A 222 -1.27 13.58 -18.38
N ILE A 223 -1.03 14.81 -17.94
CA ILE A 223 0.25 15.20 -17.30
C ILE A 223 0.04 15.49 -15.83
N GLY A 224 1.08 15.33 -15.01
CA GLY A 224 0.93 15.58 -13.58
C GLY A 224 2.24 15.82 -12.85
N ALA A 225 2.08 16.31 -11.63
CA ALA A 225 3.17 16.49 -10.69
C ALA A 225 2.88 15.71 -9.39
N LEU A 226 3.91 15.01 -8.92
CA LEU A 226 3.96 14.43 -7.57
C LEU A 226 4.95 15.26 -6.75
N ASN A 227 4.50 15.81 -5.64
CA ASN A 227 5.34 16.47 -4.64
C ASN A 227 5.26 15.68 -3.34
N TYR A 228 6.41 15.31 -2.76
CA TYR A 228 6.40 14.60 -1.51
C TYR A 228 7.58 14.95 -0.61
N THR A 229 7.33 14.86 0.68
CA THR A 229 8.36 14.98 1.71
C THR A 229 7.91 14.27 2.98
N VAL A 230 8.86 13.77 3.76
CA VAL A 230 8.65 13.32 5.13
C VAL A 230 9.17 14.32 6.16
N ASN A 231 9.50 15.54 5.72
CA ASN A 231 10.02 16.63 6.55
C ASN A 231 8.97 17.69 6.95
N SER A 232 7.67 17.39 6.85
CA SER A 232 6.66 18.31 7.37
C SER A 232 6.88 18.54 8.86
N HIS A 233 6.76 19.81 9.32
CA HIS A 233 7.10 20.16 10.68
C HIS A 233 6.14 19.53 11.69
N ARG A 234 6.65 18.70 12.61
CA ARG A 234 6.00 18.04 13.75
C ARG A 234 4.89 17.04 13.44
N LYS A 235 4.13 17.16 12.34
CA LYS A 235 2.99 16.30 12.02
C LYS A 235 2.77 16.16 10.53
N ASN A 236 2.01 15.16 10.14
CA ASN A 236 1.52 15.05 8.76
C ASN A 236 0.67 16.28 8.42
N MET A 237 0.86 16.83 7.24
CA MET A 237 0.18 18.05 6.80
C MET A 237 -0.89 17.76 5.76
N GLU A 238 -0.54 17.03 4.70
CA GLU A 238 -1.41 16.85 3.55
C GLU A 238 -1.15 15.50 2.87
N GLY A 239 -2.24 14.86 2.43
CA GLY A 239 -2.24 13.80 1.44
C GLY A 239 -3.38 14.07 0.49
N SER A 240 -3.11 14.66 -0.70
CA SER A 240 -4.16 15.13 -1.60
C SER A 240 -3.90 14.76 -3.05
N LEU A 241 -5.00 14.59 -3.80
CA LEU A 241 -5.01 14.40 -5.25
C LEU A 241 -6.03 15.38 -5.85
N THR A 242 -5.56 16.23 -6.76
CA THR A 242 -6.40 17.14 -7.55
C THR A 242 -6.41 16.68 -9.00
N LEU A 243 -7.58 16.59 -9.60
CA LEU A 243 -7.78 16.30 -11.02
C LEU A 243 -8.42 17.51 -11.70
N PHE A 244 -7.88 17.90 -12.86
CA PHE A 244 -8.38 18.96 -13.72
C PHE A 244 -8.86 18.33 -15.01
N GLY A 245 -10.17 18.35 -15.23
CA GLY A 245 -10.81 17.80 -16.42
C GLY A 245 -11.62 18.86 -17.19
N GLU A 246 -12.03 18.50 -18.38
CA GLU A 246 -12.83 19.32 -19.29
C GLU A 246 -14.15 19.79 -18.67
N LYS A 247 -14.81 18.91 -17.90
CA LYS A 247 -16.13 19.11 -17.28
C LYS A 247 -16.10 19.23 -15.78
N GLY A 248 -14.91 19.32 -15.19
CA GLY A 248 -14.83 19.52 -13.74
C GLY A 248 -13.44 19.42 -13.16
N THR A 249 -13.34 20.03 -12.00
CA THR A 249 -12.15 19.98 -11.15
C THR A 249 -12.55 19.40 -9.80
N VAL A 250 -11.77 18.43 -9.30
CA VAL A 250 -12.02 17.83 -7.99
C VAL A 250 -10.71 17.65 -7.23
N LYS A 251 -10.72 18.00 -5.94
CA LYS A 251 -9.62 17.74 -5.00
C LYS A 251 -10.09 16.82 -3.89
N ILE A 252 -9.50 15.63 -3.85
CA ILE A 252 -9.51 14.79 -2.65
C ILE A 252 -8.38 15.28 -1.75
N GLY A 253 -8.64 15.57 -0.48
CA GLY A 253 -7.66 16.16 0.41
C GLY A 253 -7.70 15.61 1.82
N GLY A 254 -7.35 16.47 2.77
CA GLY A 254 -7.05 16.09 4.14
C GLY A 254 -5.61 15.60 4.29
N GLU A 255 -5.32 14.92 5.39
CA GLU A 255 -4.00 14.33 5.62
C GLU A 255 -3.84 12.96 4.94
N TYR A 256 -4.96 12.29 4.58
CA TYR A 256 -5.00 10.89 4.16
C TYR A 256 -5.99 10.60 3.03
N LEU A 257 -6.29 11.54 2.14
CA LEU A 257 -7.30 11.40 1.09
C LEU A 257 -8.70 11.07 1.66
N ASN A 258 -9.08 11.72 2.73
CA ASN A 258 -10.24 11.35 3.55
C ASN A 258 -11.42 12.34 3.48
N ARG A 259 -11.32 13.37 2.65
CA ARG A 259 -12.41 14.32 2.39
C ARG A 259 -12.32 14.94 1.00
N ILE A 260 -13.41 15.52 0.52
CA ILE A 260 -13.39 16.38 -0.67
C ILE A 260 -13.10 17.81 -0.20
N ASP A 261 -11.95 18.35 -0.61
CA ASP A 261 -11.54 19.74 -0.29
C ASP A 261 -12.07 20.74 -1.31
N TYR A 262 -12.26 20.31 -2.56
CA TYR A 262 -12.79 21.13 -3.63
C TYR A 262 -13.53 20.26 -4.66
N GLN A 263 -14.62 20.77 -5.21
CA GLN A 263 -15.29 20.22 -6.37
C GLN A 263 -16.05 21.31 -7.13
N ASP A 264 -15.92 21.29 -8.43
CA ASP A 264 -16.74 22.03 -9.39
C ASP A 264 -16.87 21.14 -10.62
N ILE A 265 -18.03 20.53 -10.81
CA ILE A 265 -18.27 19.49 -11.81
C ILE A 265 -19.60 19.83 -12.51
N GLU A 266 -19.58 19.84 -13.85
CA GLU A 266 -20.75 20.13 -14.67
C GLU A 266 -21.94 19.23 -14.29
N ASP A 267 -23.06 19.85 -13.89
CA ASP A 267 -24.31 19.20 -13.51
C ASP A 267 -24.18 18.09 -12.44
N TYR A 268 -23.16 18.13 -11.61
CA TYR A 268 -22.94 17.12 -10.59
C TYR A 268 -22.27 17.68 -9.32
N THR A 269 -22.66 17.13 -8.19
CA THR A 269 -21.98 17.39 -6.90
C THR A 269 -21.87 16.10 -6.10
N ILE A 270 -20.67 15.78 -5.63
CA ILE A 270 -20.45 14.68 -4.70
C ILE A 270 -21.10 15.06 -3.37
N GLN A 271 -22.08 14.29 -2.92
CA GLN A 271 -22.82 14.51 -1.68
C GLN A 271 -22.90 13.23 -0.86
N ASN A 272 -23.21 13.35 0.42
CA ASN A 272 -23.54 12.24 1.31
C ASN A 272 -22.50 11.10 1.34
N LEU A 273 -21.20 11.45 1.33
CA LEU A 273 -20.17 10.45 1.49
C LEU A 273 -20.32 9.78 2.86
N PRO A 274 -20.25 8.44 2.93
CA PRO A 274 -20.25 7.75 4.22
C PRO A 274 -19.03 8.19 5.04
N ALA A 275 -19.16 8.13 6.36
CA ALA A 275 -18.01 8.33 7.24
C ALA A 275 -16.95 7.26 6.94
N GLY A 276 -15.72 7.68 6.69
CA GLY A 276 -14.58 6.78 6.54
C GLY A 276 -14.10 6.27 7.89
N ASN A 277 -13.36 5.17 7.87
CA ASN A 277 -12.58 4.75 9.04
C ASN A 277 -11.52 5.82 9.35
N GLY A 278 -11.11 5.96 10.61
CA GLY A 278 -10.02 6.86 10.99
C GLY A 278 -8.66 6.38 10.44
N SER A 279 -7.63 7.22 10.59
CA SER A 279 -6.26 6.84 10.27
C SER A 279 -5.72 5.79 11.25
N ASN A 280 -4.78 4.97 10.79
CA ASN A 280 -4.08 4.03 11.65
C ASN A 280 -3.23 4.80 12.67
N GLN A 281 -3.42 4.50 13.96
CA GLN A 281 -2.68 5.10 15.06
C GLN A 281 -1.57 4.15 15.50
N TYR A 282 -0.33 4.62 15.54
CA TYR A 282 0.85 3.83 15.91
C TYR A 282 1.61 4.44 17.12
N GLY A 283 0.90 5.20 17.95
CA GLY A 283 1.47 5.88 19.10
C GLY A 283 2.20 7.16 18.71
N THR A 284 3.42 7.06 18.24
CA THR A 284 4.28 8.21 17.89
C THR A 284 3.96 8.85 16.54
N TYR A 285 3.29 8.15 15.63
CA TYR A 285 2.91 8.66 14.32
C TYR A 285 1.58 8.09 13.83
N GLN A 286 1.00 8.76 12.85
CA GLN A 286 -0.21 8.33 12.16
C GLN A 286 0.14 7.80 10.77
N GLY A 287 -0.54 6.72 10.38
CA GLY A 287 -0.46 6.13 9.04
C GLY A 287 -1.67 6.49 8.17
N SER A 288 -1.81 5.81 7.03
CA SER A 288 -2.97 5.97 6.16
C SER A 288 -4.26 5.43 6.78
N MET A 289 -5.39 5.61 6.08
CA MET A 289 -6.73 5.20 6.54
C MET A 289 -6.82 3.71 6.83
N SER A 290 -7.59 3.38 7.88
CA SER A 290 -7.73 2.02 8.41
C SER A 290 -8.88 1.27 7.72
N ASN A 291 -8.72 0.91 6.43
CA ASN A 291 -9.73 0.17 5.66
C ASN A 291 -9.33 -1.31 5.42
N HIS A 292 -8.57 -1.90 6.32
CA HIS A 292 -8.22 -3.33 6.23
C HIS A 292 -9.42 -4.25 6.38
N ASP A 293 -10.51 -3.81 7.04
CA ASP A 293 -11.78 -4.49 7.06
C ASP A 293 -12.29 -4.78 5.64
N LYS A 294 -12.26 -3.77 4.75
CA LYS A 294 -12.68 -3.90 3.34
C LYS A 294 -11.74 -4.79 2.53
N VAL A 295 -10.45 -4.76 2.85
CA VAL A 295 -9.46 -5.65 2.24
C VAL A 295 -9.80 -7.11 2.54
N TYR A 296 -10.03 -7.47 3.82
CA TYR A 296 -10.39 -8.82 4.22
C TYR A 296 -11.78 -9.24 3.74
N GLU A 297 -12.75 -8.34 3.76
CA GLU A 297 -14.09 -8.59 3.21
C GLU A 297 -14.02 -8.97 1.73
N ASN A 298 -13.28 -8.21 0.91
CA ASN A 298 -13.12 -8.49 -0.52
C ASN A 298 -12.34 -9.79 -0.76
N LEU A 299 -11.25 -10.04 -0.02
CA LEU A 299 -10.48 -11.28 -0.09
C LEU A 299 -11.35 -12.52 0.19
N VAL A 300 -12.14 -12.48 1.26
CA VAL A 300 -13.01 -13.61 1.64
C VAL A 300 -14.12 -13.83 0.61
N LYS A 301 -14.73 -12.76 0.10
CA LYS A 301 -15.75 -12.85 -0.95
C LYS A 301 -15.20 -13.44 -2.24
N TYR A 302 -14.02 -13.00 -2.66
CA TYR A 302 -13.34 -13.58 -3.82
C TYR A 302 -13.08 -15.09 -3.63
N LEU A 303 -12.45 -15.48 -2.53
CA LEU A 303 -12.06 -16.88 -2.30
C LEU A 303 -13.25 -17.83 -2.06
N ARG A 304 -14.37 -17.34 -1.50
CA ARG A 304 -15.55 -18.16 -1.23
C ARG A 304 -16.58 -18.18 -2.34
N TYR A 305 -16.75 -17.04 -3.01
CA TYR A 305 -17.89 -16.83 -3.93
C TYR A 305 -17.47 -16.45 -5.34
N GLY A 306 -16.16 -16.27 -5.61
CA GLY A 306 -15.66 -15.85 -6.93
C GLY A 306 -16.01 -14.40 -7.29
N GLU A 307 -16.31 -13.54 -6.28
CA GLU A 307 -16.58 -12.12 -6.53
C GLU A 307 -15.34 -11.41 -7.07
N PRO A 308 -15.48 -10.28 -7.79
CA PRO A 308 -14.35 -9.54 -8.34
C PRO A 308 -13.33 -9.12 -7.27
N ILE A 309 -12.04 -9.21 -7.60
CA ILE A 309 -10.95 -8.75 -6.74
C ILE A 309 -10.58 -7.30 -7.05
N TYR A 310 -10.44 -6.47 -6.01
CA TYR A 310 -10.01 -5.07 -6.11
C TYR A 310 -8.55 -4.86 -5.74
N MET A 311 -7.79 -5.93 -5.57
CA MET A 311 -6.44 -5.92 -5.00
C MET A 311 -5.52 -6.88 -5.74
N SER A 312 -5.50 -6.80 -7.08
CA SER A 312 -4.74 -7.75 -7.91
C SER A 312 -3.23 -7.55 -7.77
N ALA A 313 -2.47 -8.65 -7.93
CA ALA A 313 -1.02 -8.62 -7.95
C ALA A 313 -0.47 -7.84 -9.15
N MET A 314 -1.16 -7.86 -10.31
CA MET A 314 -0.75 -7.09 -11.49
C MET A 314 -0.76 -5.59 -11.21
N GLU A 315 -1.79 -5.07 -10.54
CA GLU A 315 -1.84 -3.66 -10.14
C GLU A 315 -0.79 -3.34 -9.06
N GLY A 316 -0.44 -4.32 -8.20
CA GLY A 316 0.68 -4.22 -7.27
C GLY A 316 2.01 -4.02 -8.00
N LEU A 317 2.26 -4.79 -9.05
CA LEU A 317 3.42 -4.64 -9.94
C LEU A 317 3.44 -3.25 -10.59
N LYS A 318 2.30 -2.76 -11.12
CA LYS A 318 2.21 -1.44 -11.76
C LYS A 318 2.58 -0.30 -10.79
N THR A 319 2.17 -0.40 -9.55
CA THR A 319 2.58 0.56 -8.51
C THR A 319 4.10 0.57 -8.31
N VAL A 320 4.73 -0.60 -8.22
CA VAL A 320 6.18 -0.75 -8.07
C VAL A 320 6.91 -0.24 -9.32
N GLU A 321 6.39 -0.54 -10.52
CA GLU A 321 6.95 -0.08 -11.81
C GLU A 321 7.02 1.44 -11.90
N ILE A 322 5.95 2.14 -11.50
CA ILE A 322 5.94 3.62 -11.47
C ILE A 322 7.00 4.14 -10.49
N ILE A 323 7.11 3.55 -9.29
CA ILE A 323 8.09 3.97 -8.29
C ILE A 323 9.53 3.73 -8.79
N GLU A 324 9.83 2.56 -9.35
CA GLU A 324 11.15 2.28 -9.94
C GLU A 324 11.51 3.28 -11.04
N ARG A 325 10.56 3.62 -11.92
CA ARG A 325 10.76 4.61 -12.99
C ARG A 325 11.02 6.00 -12.45
N ILE A 326 10.34 6.41 -11.35
CA ILE A 326 10.63 7.68 -10.67
C ILE A 326 12.09 7.67 -10.17
N TYR A 327 12.51 6.61 -9.47
CA TYR A 327 13.88 6.51 -8.97
C TYR A 327 14.93 6.42 -10.06
N ALA A 328 14.65 5.71 -11.16
CA ALA A 328 15.56 5.57 -12.30
C ALA A 328 15.74 6.87 -13.09
N SER A 329 14.72 7.73 -13.15
CA SER A 329 14.76 9.02 -13.85
C SER A 329 15.37 10.17 -13.01
N ALA A 330 15.60 9.91 -11.72
CA ALA A 330 15.89 10.98 -10.78
C ALA A 330 17.30 11.55 -10.88
N SER A 331 17.38 12.89 -10.96
CA SER A 331 18.59 13.62 -10.56
C SER A 331 18.59 13.82 -9.04
N ARG A 332 19.73 13.66 -8.41
CA ARG A 332 19.91 13.85 -6.95
C ARG A 332 20.58 15.19 -6.69
N VAL A 333 20.01 15.96 -5.74
CA VAL A 333 20.50 17.27 -5.30
C VAL A 333 21.26 17.16 -3.99
#